data_5f7a8ac36e8f2d283b3d5d6ad56d517b
#
_entry.id   5f7a8ac36e8f2d283b3d5d6ad56d517b
#
_cell.length_a   1.000
_cell.length_b   1.000
_cell.length_c   1.000
_cell.angle_alpha   90.00
_cell.angle_beta   90.00
_cell.angle_gamma   90.00
#
_symmetry.space_group_name_H-M   'P 1'
#
loop_
_entity.id
_entity.type
_entity.pdbx_description
1 polymer ?
#
loop_
_entity_poly.entity_id
_entity_poly.type
_entity_poly.pdbx_seq_one_letter_code
_entity_poly.pdbx_strand_id
1 'polypeptide(L)'
;MKRGAFLLYILSCLTGVFFCWNLAVREVRAGIASDQAFEGVTWEKILEDDLEGAGGIVQSMCVTDEYIICMENYAEATGEPDIVKAYYRNDTDENGDPVERYALAKRVQETDYEHANGMAYNPNTNEIAVALYTSYDPANRGCIYLMDADTLQYKSKLQIASDYNILGIDYDEENDRYVIQTDAAGGYSFKILDSSFQIIEDLGQYAGTAKGENFQDLCVSGDYIINFPLTLNMGIGDYINMYSISRKTLVSEAQLDFQFENVV
;
A
#
# COMPACT_ATOMS: atom_id res chain seq x y z
N MET A 1 6.88 58.74 3.82
CA MET A 1 5.77 57.79 3.56
C MET A 1 6.03 56.85 2.36
N LYS A 2 7.27 56.41 2.07
CA LYS A 2 7.54 55.49 0.97
C LYS A 2 8.16 54.12 1.37
N ARG A 3 8.45 53.89 2.66
CA ARG A 3 9.03 52.65 3.17
C ARG A 3 8.00 51.56 3.56
N GLY A 4 6.76 51.97 3.88
CA GLY A 4 5.71 51.00 4.25
C GLY A 4 5.09 50.24 3.08
N ALA A 5 4.99 50.88 1.90
CA ALA A 5 4.41 50.22 0.70
C ALA A 5 5.33 49.13 0.12
N PHE A 6 6.66 49.32 0.24
CA PHE A 6 7.62 48.33 -0.27
C PHE A 6 7.67 47.07 0.61
N LEU A 7 7.51 47.24 1.92
CA LEU A 7 7.46 46.08 2.85
C LEU A 7 6.19 45.25 2.67
N LEU A 8 5.05 45.90 2.38
CA LEU A 8 3.79 45.18 2.12
C LEU A 8 3.83 44.40 0.81
N TYR A 9 4.53 44.92 -0.22
CA TYR A 9 4.67 44.25 -1.50
C TYR A 9 5.59 43.02 -1.42
N ILE A 10 6.67 43.10 -0.63
CA ILE A 10 7.55 41.95 -0.37
C ILE A 10 6.82 40.89 0.46
N LEU A 11 6.01 41.29 1.46
CA LEU A 11 5.22 40.35 2.26
C LEU A 11 4.14 39.66 1.43
N SER A 12 3.48 40.35 0.51
CA SER A 12 2.49 39.77 -0.39
C SER A 12 3.11 38.83 -1.43
N CYS A 13 4.32 39.14 -1.93
CA CYS A 13 5.06 38.23 -2.82
C CYS A 13 5.56 36.98 -2.09
N LEU A 14 6.04 37.12 -0.85
CA LEU A 14 6.48 35.98 -0.04
C LEU A 14 5.30 35.08 0.36
N THR A 15 4.16 35.65 0.73
CA THR A 15 2.96 34.87 1.03
C THR A 15 2.38 34.20 -0.22
N GLY A 16 2.43 34.87 -1.40
CA GLY A 16 2.01 34.30 -2.67
C GLY A 16 2.90 33.13 -3.11
N VAL A 17 4.21 33.26 -2.96
CA VAL A 17 5.16 32.19 -3.27
C VAL A 17 5.01 31.02 -2.29
N PHE A 18 4.79 31.30 -1.01
CA PHE A 18 4.54 30.24 -0.02
C PHE A 18 3.21 29.52 -0.26
N PHE A 19 2.18 30.25 -0.71
CA PHE A 19 0.88 29.67 -1.06
C PHE A 19 0.95 28.82 -2.33
N CYS A 20 1.67 29.31 -3.35
CA CYS A 20 1.90 28.54 -4.57
C CYS A 20 2.77 27.31 -4.33
N TRP A 21 3.77 27.38 -3.45
CA TRP A 21 4.60 26.21 -3.11
C TRP A 21 3.83 25.17 -2.31
N ASN A 22 3.02 25.58 -1.35
CA ASN A 22 2.16 24.65 -0.63
C ASN A 22 1.06 24.05 -1.51
N LEU A 23 0.54 24.79 -2.51
CA LEU A 23 -0.38 24.25 -3.50
C LEU A 23 0.33 23.27 -4.44
N ALA A 24 1.53 23.60 -4.92
CA ALA A 24 2.31 22.72 -5.79
C ALA A 24 2.76 21.43 -5.05
N VAL A 25 3.13 21.54 -3.78
CA VAL A 25 3.45 20.35 -2.95
C VAL A 25 2.19 19.52 -2.63
N ARG A 26 1.02 20.17 -2.48
CA ARG A 26 -0.25 19.44 -2.37
C ARG A 26 -0.66 18.78 -3.69
N GLU A 27 -0.43 19.42 -4.84
CA GLU A 27 -0.72 18.81 -6.15
C GLU A 27 0.20 17.63 -6.46
N VAL A 28 1.44 17.64 -6.02
CA VAL A 28 2.36 16.49 -6.15
C VAL A 28 1.97 15.33 -5.23
N ARG A 29 1.26 15.62 -4.13
CA ARG A 29 0.65 14.60 -3.24
C ARG A 29 -0.80 14.27 -3.62
N ALA A 30 -1.42 15.02 -4.50
CA ALA A 30 -2.76 14.75 -5.02
C ALA A 30 -2.69 13.64 -6.07
N GLY A 31 -2.75 12.44 -5.61
CA GLY A 31 -2.78 11.16 -6.28
C GLY A 31 -3.01 11.11 -7.81
N ILE A 32 -3.18 9.96 -8.34
CA ILE A 32 -3.46 9.72 -9.76
C ILE A 32 -4.74 10.45 -10.15
N ALA A 33 -4.63 11.44 -11.03
CA ALA A 33 -5.74 12.34 -11.37
C ALA A 33 -6.45 11.97 -12.68
N SER A 34 -6.06 10.88 -13.37
CA SER A 34 -6.52 10.59 -14.72
C SER A 34 -6.80 9.10 -14.94
N ASP A 35 -7.88 8.79 -15.63
CA ASP A 35 -8.21 7.44 -16.12
C ASP A 35 -7.16 6.89 -17.11
N GLN A 36 -6.23 7.71 -17.56
CA GLN A 36 -5.15 7.37 -18.50
C GLN A 36 -3.80 7.28 -17.80
N ALA A 37 -3.78 7.04 -16.50
CA ALA A 37 -2.57 7.05 -15.68
C ALA A 37 -1.47 6.09 -16.16
N PHE A 38 -1.83 5.02 -16.86
CA PHE A 38 -0.89 4.01 -17.34
C PHE A 38 -0.44 4.21 -18.78
N GLU A 39 -0.92 5.23 -19.51
CA GLU A 39 -0.46 5.52 -20.86
C GLU A 39 0.97 6.08 -20.84
N GLY A 40 1.88 5.40 -21.55
CA GLY A 40 3.27 5.82 -21.68
C GLY A 40 4.10 5.69 -20.40
N VAL A 41 3.63 4.94 -19.42
CA VAL A 41 4.39 4.65 -18.19
C VAL A 41 5.54 3.70 -18.51
N THR A 42 6.72 3.99 -17.95
CA THR A 42 7.87 3.09 -17.93
C THR A 42 8.13 2.63 -16.51
N TRP A 43 8.57 1.39 -16.38
CA TRP A 43 8.84 0.75 -15.09
C TRP A 43 10.34 0.65 -14.86
N GLU A 44 10.77 0.96 -13.65
CA GLU A 44 12.15 0.84 -13.21
C GLU A 44 12.17 0.03 -11.91
N LYS A 45 12.98 -1.04 -11.89
CA LYS A 45 13.23 -1.78 -10.64
C LYS A 45 14.21 -0.99 -9.79
N ILE A 46 13.76 -0.52 -8.63
CA ILE A 46 14.56 0.31 -7.70
C ILE A 46 15.15 -0.49 -6.55
N LEU A 47 14.54 -1.61 -6.19
CA LEU A 47 14.94 -2.49 -5.10
C LEU A 47 14.58 -3.93 -5.45
N GLU A 48 15.41 -4.85 -5.02
CA GLU A 48 15.15 -6.29 -5.03
C GLU A 48 15.49 -6.82 -3.65
N ASP A 49 14.53 -7.49 -3.00
CA ASP A 49 14.75 -8.09 -1.69
C ASP A 49 15.36 -9.48 -1.85
N ASP A 50 16.43 -9.75 -1.10
CA ASP A 50 17.03 -11.08 -1.02
C ASP A 50 16.25 -11.93 -0.02
N LEU A 51 15.64 -13.02 -0.50
CA LEU A 51 14.97 -13.99 0.36
C LEU A 51 15.96 -14.68 1.28
N GLU A 52 15.66 -14.70 2.57
CA GLU A 52 16.52 -15.32 3.59
C GLU A 52 16.09 -16.74 3.94
N GLY A 53 14.80 -17.04 3.79
CA GLY A 53 14.21 -18.32 4.16
C GLY A 53 14.09 -19.32 3.04
N ALA A 54 14.29 -20.60 3.31
CA ALA A 54 14.01 -21.66 2.36
C ALA A 54 12.49 -21.79 2.16
N GLY A 55 11.97 -21.25 1.07
CA GLY A 55 10.57 -21.26 0.72
C GLY A 55 9.79 -20.00 1.13
N GLY A 56 10.48 -18.95 1.60
CA GLY A 56 9.90 -17.63 1.80
C GLY A 56 9.54 -16.97 0.47
N ILE A 57 8.54 -16.08 0.52
CA ILE A 57 8.14 -15.21 -0.59
C ILE A 57 7.94 -13.81 -0.04
N VAL A 58 8.35 -12.77 -0.77
CA VAL A 58 7.92 -11.40 -0.46
C VAL A 58 6.44 -11.31 -0.80
N GLN A 59 5.60 -11.23 0.23
CA GLN A 59 4.15 -11.33 0.09
C GLN A 59 3.48 -9.96 0.00
N SER A 60 3.99 -8.99 0.75
CA SER A 60 3.43 -7.65 0.79
C SER A 60 4.48 -6.59 1.10
N MET A 61 4.14 -5.33 0.80
CA MET A 61 5.00 -4.20 1.10
C MET A 61 4.17 -2.95 1.40
N CYS A 62 4.74 -2.07 2.20
CA CYS A 62 4.24 -0.70 2.36
C CYS A 62 5.40 0.29 2.41
N VAL A 63 5.07 1.58 2.35
CA VAL A 63 6.06 2.66 2.34
C VAL A 63 5.71 3.66 3.44
N THR A 64 6.69 4.00 4.26
CA THR A 64 6.63 5.12 5.20
C THR A 64 7.40 6.33 4.64
N ASP A 65 7.48 7.42 5.38
CA ASP A 65 8.33 8.55 4.98
C ASP A 65 9.82 8.16 4.91
N GLU A 66 10.26 7.15 5.69
CA GLU A 66 11.66 6.77 5.83
C GLU A 66 12.03 5.43 5.20
N TYR A 67 11.08 4.50 5.17
CA TYR A 67 11.36 3.11 4.81
C TYR A 67 10.46 2.58 3.71
N ILE A 68 11.01 1.65 2.94
CA ILE A 68 10.27 0.64 2.19
C ILE A 68 10.28 -0.60 3.06
N ILE A 69 9.11 -1.10 3.46
CA ILE A 69 8.96 -2.23 4.37
C ILE A 69 8.38 -3.40 3.60
N CYS A 70 9.05 -4.54 3.66
CA CYS A 70 8.67 -5.78 2.99
C CYS A 70 8.41 -6.89 4.01
N MET A 71 7.46 -7.75 3.71
CA MET A 71 7.14 -8.96 4.48
C MET A 71 7.54 -10.19 3.68
N GLU A 72 8.51 -10.97 4.17
CA GLU A 72 8.84 -12.29 3.66
C GLU A 72 8.08 -13.33 4.50
N ASN A 73 7.06 -13.93 3.89
CA ASN A 73 6.29 -14.98 4.53
C ASN A 73 6.88 -16.36 4.24
N TYR A 74 6.82 -17.22 5.26
CA TYR A 74 6.93 -18.66 5.07
C TYR A 74 5.61 -19.25 4.53
N ALA A 75 5.63 -20.52 4.21
CA ALA A 75 4.40 -21.19 3.80
C ALA A 75 3.35 -21.09 4.92
N GLU A 76 2.11 -20.86 4.54
CA GLU A 76 0.97 -20.73 5.44
C GLU A 76 0.93 -21.84 6.50
N ALA A 77 0.67 -21.49 7.75
CA ALA A 77 0.51 -22.38 8.90
C ALA A 77 1.76 -23.23 9.28
N THR A 78 2.96 -22.77 8.97
CA THR A 78 4.17 -23.43 9.47
C THR A 78 4.43 -23.16 10.94
N GLY A 79 3.93 -22.03 11.48
CA GLY A 79 4.25 -21.52 12.81
C GLY A 79 5.66 -20.94 12.93
N GLU A 80 6.40 -20.85 11.83
CA GLU A 80 7.69 -20.17 11.79
C GLU A 80 7.48 -18.66 11.68
N PRO A 81 8.21 -17.85 12.45
CA PRO A 81 8.09 -16.41 12.37
C PRO A 81 8.50 -15.86 11.01
N ASP A 82 7.67 -15.00 10.46
CA ASP A 82 7.93 -14.29 9.22
C ASP A 82 9.00 -13.21 9.39
N ILE A 83 9.64 -12.83 8.30
CA ILE A 83 10.70 -11.84 8.30
C ILE A 83 10.15 -10.50 7.79
N VAL A 84 10.26 -9.47 8.62
CA VAL A 84 9.93 -8.10 8.24
C VAL A 84 11.21 -7.33 8.05
N LYS A 85 11.40 -6.73 6.87
CA LYS A 85 12.57 -5.96 6.50
C LYS A 85 12.17 -4.53 6.17
N ALA A 86 12.96 -3.56 6.63
CA ALA A 86 12.84 -2.16 6.25
C ALA A 86 14.11 -1.68 5.58
N TYR A 87 13.99 -1.06 4.43
CA TYR A 87 15.06 -0.49 3.65
C TYR A 87 14.96 1.02 3.64
N TYR A 88 16.07 1.74 3.74
CA TYR A 88 16.06 3.20 3.66
C TYR A 88 15.48 3.68 2.32
N ARG A 89 14.46 4.51 2.40
CA ARG A 89 13.85 5.13 1.23
C ARG A 89 14.64 6.35 0.74
N ASN A 90 15.34 7.01 1.64
CA ASN A 90 16.03 8.28 1.43
C ASN A 90 17.55 8.11 1.57
N ASP A 91 18.32 9.14 1.24
CA ASP A 91 19.76 9.19 1.40
C ASP A 91 20.19 9.69 2.81
N THR A 92 19.22 9.97 3.66
CA THR A 92 19.39 10.37 5.07
C THR A 92 18.35 9.65 5.93
N ASP A 93 18.73 9.35 7.18
CA ASP A 93 17.81 8.84 8.20
C ASP A 93 16.96 9.95 8.85
N GLU A 94 16.14 9.58 9.86
CA GLU A 94 15.29 10.48 10.64
C GLU A 94 16.03 11.60 11.36
N ASN A 95 17.33 11.40 11.64
CA ASN A 95 18.19 12.38 12.30
C ASN A 95 18.89 13.30 11.31
N GLY A 96 18.77 13.02 9.99
CA GLY A 96 19.47 13.71 8.93
C GLY A 96 20.89 13.20 8.70
N ASP A 97 21.25 12.07 9.30
CA ASP A 97 22.56 11.44 9.09
C ASP A 97 22.55 10.70 7.73
N PRO A 98 23.66 10.78 6.96
CA PRO A 98 23.74 10.10 5.67
C PRO A 98 23.64 8.59 5.80
N VAL A 99 22.78 7.97 5.00
CA VAL A 99 22.62 6.52 4.86
C VAL A 99 22.69 6.13 3.39
N GLU A 100 22.97 4.86 3.13
CA GLU A 100 22.88 4.32 1.79
C GLU A 100 21.41 4.04 1.45
N ARG A 101 20.89 4.72 0.43
CA ARG A 101 19.52 4.53 -0.05
C ARG A 101 19.32 3.08 -0.49
N TYR A 102 18.20 2.50 -0.07
CA TYR A 102 17.83 1.10 -0.29
C TYR A 102 18.70 0.07 0.46
N ALA A 103 19.62 0.48 1.34
CA ALA A 103 20.26 -0.44 2.25
C ALA A 103 19.28 -0.93 3.34
N LEU A 104 19.47 -2.16 3.80
CA LEU A 104 18.71 -2.73 4.89
C LEU A 104 18.94 -1.94 6.19
N ALA A 105 17.87 -1.37 6.73
CA ALA A 105 17.89 -0.58 7.96
C ALA A 105 17.48 -1.41 9.18
N LYS A 106 16.43 -2.22 9.04
CA LYS A 106 15.84 -3.02 10.13
C LYS A 106 15.45 -4.41 9.62
N ARG A 107 15.54 -5.39 10.52
CA ARG A 107 15.07 -6.76 10.28
C ARG A 107 14.52 -7.34 11.58
N VAL A 108 13.29 -7.80 11.53
CA VAL A 108 12.60 -8.44 12.66
C VAL A 108 12.05 -9.79 12.22
N GLN A 109 12.13 -10.81 13.10
CA GLN A 109 11.61 -12.15 12.86
C GLN A 109 11.11 -12.72 14.19
N GLU A 110 9.92 -12.31 14.61
CA GLU A 110 9.38 -12.65 15.93
C GLU A 110 7.95 -13.17 15.88
N THR A 111 7.21 -12.91 14.79
CA THR A 111 5.78 -13.20 14.68
C THR A 111 5.49 -13.97 13.40
N ASP A 112 4.67 -14.99 13.50
CA ASP A 112 4.03 -15.63 12.36
C ASP A 112 2.81 -14.78 11.95
N TYR A 113 2.92 -14.08 10.82
CA TYR A 113 1.85 -13.29 10.22
C TYR A 113 1.01 -14.13 9.25
N GLU A 114 1.27 -15.42 9.18
CA GLU A 114 0.58 -16.39 8.33
C GLU A 114 0.75 -16.00 6.83
N HIS A 115 -0.32 -15.68 6.13
CA HIS A 115 -0.26 -15.22 4.75
C HIS A 115 -0.60 -13.71 4.71
N ALA A 116 0.39 -12.89 4.96
CA ALA A 116 0.31 -11.42 5.03
C ALA A 116 0.14 -10.81 3.64
N ASN A 117 -1.07 -10.85 3.10
CA ASN A 117 -1.36 -10.58 1.69
C ASN A 117 -1.36 -9.09 1.29
N GLY A 118 -1.31 -8.17 2.23
CA GLY A 118 -1.22 -6.73 1.99
C GLY A 118 -0.80 -5.96 3.22
N MET A 119 -0.19 -4.79 3.02
CA MET A 119 0.28 -3.92 4.10
C MET A 119 -0.06 -2.46 3.83
N ALA A 120 -0.53 -1.76 4.88
CA ALA A 120 -0.87 -0.33 4.84
C ALA A 120 -0.25 0.41 6.01
N TYR A 121 0.47 1.49 5.74
CA TYR A 121 1.00 2.38 6.75
C TYR A 121 0.04 3.53 7.06
N ASN A 122 -0.28 3.72 8.34
CA ASN A 122 -1.06 4.85 8.83
C ASN A 122 -0.13 5.82 9.60
N PRO A 123 0.21 6.98 9.03
CA PRO A 123 1.10 7.95 9.68
C PRO A 123 0.48 8.61 10.92
N ASN A 124 -0.86 8.65 11.03
CA ASN A 124 -1.54 9.28 12.17
C ASN A 124 -1.39 8.45 13.46
N THR A 125 -1.27 7.13 13.33
CA THR A 125 -1.09 6.19 14.47
C THR A 125 0.32 5.61 14.53
N ASN A 126 1.12 5.80 13.50
CA ASN A 126 2.43 5.19 13.30
C ASN A 126 2.36 3.66 13.37
N GLU A 127 1.34 3.10 12.71
CA GLU A 127 1.08 1.66 12.69
C GLU A 127 1.00 1.15 11.25
N ILE A 128 1.38 -0.09 11.09
CA ILE A 128 1.21 -0.84 9.85
C ILE A 128 0.10 -1.86 10.06
N ALA A 129 -0.93 -1.80 9.24
CA ALA A 129 -1.99 -2.79 9.16
C ALA A 129 -1.59 -3.85 8.14
N VAL A 130 -1.62 -5.12 8.53
CA VAL A 130 -1.26 -6.27 7.70
C VAL A 130 -2.51 -7.09 7.46
N ALA A 131 -2.96 -7.18 6.21
CA ALA A 131 -4.12 -7.96 5.82
C ALA A 131 -3.79 -9.45 5.77
N LEU A 132 -4.65 -10.25 6.35
CA LEU A 132 -4.47 -11.69 6.42
C LEU A 132 -5.40 -12.43 5.46
N TYR A 133 -4.80 -13.22 4.58
CA TYR A 133 -5.50 -14.28 3.86
C TYR A 133 -5.36 -15.60 4.60
N THR A 134 -6.40 -16.41 4.63
CA THR A 134 -6.34 -17.79 5.10
C THR A 134 -7.27 -18.71 4.34
N SER A 135 -6.77 -19.86 3.93
CA SER A 135 -7.56 -20.92 3.34
C SER A 135 -7.94 -22.01 4.36
N TYR A 136 -7.31 -22.06 5.53
CA TYR A 136 -7.39 -23.17 6.48
C TYR A 136 -8.12 -22.84 7.76
N ASP A 137 -7.90 -21.67 8.34
CA ASP A 137 -8.43 -21.32 9.66
C ASP A 137 -9.52 -20.27 9.59
N PRO A 138 -10.80 -20.66 9.71
CA PRO A 138 -11.90 -19.72 9.73
C PRO A 138 -11.82 -18.67 10.85
N ALA A 139 -11.09 -18.94 11.93
CA ALA A 139 -10.92 -17.99 13.02
C ALA A 139 -10.02 -16.81 12.65
N ASN A 140 -9.20 -16.99 11.61
CA ASN A 140 -8.32 -15.95 11.10
C ASN A 140 -8.88 -15.20 9.87
N ARG A 141 -10.01 -15.65 9.35
CA ARG A 141 -10.67 -15.00 8.22
C ARG A 141 -11.06 -13.56 8.57
N GLY A 142 -10.76 -12.64 7.67
CA GLY A 142 -11.06 -11.20 7.84
C GLY A 142 -10.32 -10.55 9.00
N CYS A 143 -9.15 -11.08 9.35
CA CYS A 143 -8.29 -10.52 10.36
C CYS A 143 -7.28 -9.53 9.76
N ILE A 144 -6.86 -8.60 10.61
CA ILE A 144 -5.77 -7.66 10.38
C ILE A 144 -4.83 -7.77 11.58
N TYR A 145 -3.53 -7.87 11.31
CA TYR A 145 -2.50 -7.66 12.31
C TYR A 145 -2.11 -6.19 12.34
N LEU A 146 -1.83 -5.65 13.52
CA LEU A 146 -1.23 -4.35 13.70
C LEU A 146 0.22 -4.51 14.15
N MET A 147 1.09 -3.78 13.49
CA MET A 147 2.53 -3.73 13.73
C MET A 147 2.93 -2.27 13.98
N ASP A 148 3.86 -2.07 14.88
CA ASP A 148 4.47 -0.76 15.14
C ASP A 148 5.46 -0.42 14.01
N ALA A 149 5.33 0.75 13.41
CA ALA A 149 6.11 1.11 12.23
C ALA A 149 7.58 1.43 12.54
N ASP A 150 7.89 1.87 13.78
CA ASP A 150 9.27 2.17 14.16
C ASP A 150 10.05 0.90 14.51
N THR A 151 9.42 -0.02 15.23
CA THR A 151 10.09 -1.22 15.74
C THR A 151 9.85 -2.45 14.89
N LEU A 152 8.86 -2.44 13.99
CA LEU A 152 8.36 -3.55 13.19
C LEU A 152 7.85 -4.72 14.05
N GLN A 153 7.48 -4.45 15.29
CA GLN A 153 6.99 -5.46 16.21
C GLN A 153 5.47 -5.58 16.21
N TYR A 154 4.98 -6.80 16.34
CA TYR A 154 3.57 -7.08 16.50
C TYR A 154 2.96 -6.34 17.70
N LYS A 155 1.79 -5.75 17.51
CA LYS A 155 1.01 -5.08 18.58
C LYS A 155 -0.26 -5.86 18.94
N SER A 156 -1.08 -6.13 17.92
CA SER A 156 -2.36 -6.80 18.13
C SER A 156 -2.90 -7.41 16.85
N LYS A 157 -3.93 -8.26 17.00
CA LYS A 157 -4.72 -8.80 15.90
C LYS A 157 -6.18 -8.51 16.16
N LEU A 158 -6.89 -8.04 15.12
CA LEU A 158 -8.33 -7.82 15.18
C LEU A 158 -9.03 -8.52 14.03
N GLN A 159 -10.22 -9.02 14.27
CA GLN A 159 -11.08 -9.59 13.24
C GLN A 159 -12.18 -8.59 12.91
N ILE A 160 -12.20 -8.12 11.68
CA ILE A 160 -13.21 -7.15 11.19
C ILE A 160 -14.39 -7.84 10.52
N ALA A 161 -14.21 -9.08 10.08
CA ALA A 161 -15.22 -9.92 9.45
C ALA A 161 -14.92 -11.40 9.73
N SER A 162 -15.88 -12.30 9.45
CA SER A 162 -15.68 -13.75 9.60
C SER A 162 -16.10 -14.54 8.35
N ASP A 163 -16.63 -13.88 7.35
CA ASP A 163 -17.22 -14.49 6.16
C ASP A 163 -16.44 -14.25 4.87
N TYR A 164 -15.37 -13.45 4.93
CA TYR A 164 -14.46 -13.21 3.80
C TYR A 164 -13.01 -13.03 4.28
N ASN A 165 -12.06 -13.23 3.37
CA ASN A 165 -10.67 -12.85 3.54
C ASN A 165 -10.44 -11.42 3.08
N ILE A 166 -9.36 -10.81 3.57
CA ILE A 166 -8.85 -9.53 3.09
C ILE A 166 -7.66 -9.84 2.19
N LEU A 167 -7.79 -9.48 0.92
CA LEU A 167 -6.79 -9.77 -0.12
C LEU A 167 -5.78 -8.64 -0.29
N GLY A 168 -6.13 -7.44 0.12
CA GLY A 168 -5.27 -6.26 0.06
C GLY A 168 -5.82 -5.16 0.94
N ILE A 169 -4.96 -4.26 1.35
CA ILE A 169 -5.28 -3.13 2.22
C ILE A 169 -4.37 -1.95 1.91
N ASP A 170 -4.93 -0.74 1.86
CA ASP A 170 -4.14 0.48 1.87
C ASP A 170 -4.84 1.57 2.68
N TYR A 171 -4.07 2.59 3.07
CA TYR A 171 -4.53 3.72 3.85
C TYR A 171 -4.59 5.00 3.02
N ASP A 172 -5.79 5.53 2.89
CA ASP A 172 -6.08 6.83 2.27
C ASP A 172 -5.86 7.94 3.30
N GLU A 173 -4.64 8.50 3.29
CA GLU A 173 -4.23 9.55 4.25
C GLU A 173 -5.08 10.81 4.10
N GLU A 174 -5.53 11.16 2.89
CA GLU A 174 -6.32 12.37 2.65
C GLU A 174 -7.67 12.30 3.35
N ASN A 175 -8.26 11.11 3.43
CA ASN A 175 -9.59 10.90 4.00
C ASN A 175 -9.58 10.18 5.36
N ASP A 176 -8.40 9.89 5.94
CA ASP A 176 -8.21 9.17 7.22
C ASP A 176 -9.00 7.86 7.27
N ARG A 177 -8.79 6.99 6.29
CA ARG A 177 -9.57 5.76 6.14
C ARG A 177 -8.75 4.66 5.48
N TYR A 178 -9.14 3.40 5.72
CA TYR A 178 -8.58 2.27 4.99
C TYR A 178 -9.50 1.85 3.84
N VAL A 179 -8.90 1.32 2.78
CA VAL A 179 -9.60 0.61 1.72
C VAL A 179 -9.10 -0.81 1.69
N ILE A 180 -10.02 -1.77 1.66
CA ILE A 180 -9.69 -3.20 1.58
C ILE A 180 -10.31 -3.83 0.34
N GLN A 181 -9.60 -4.80 -0.21
CA GLN A 181 -10.12 -5.76 -1.18
C GLN A 181 -10.43 -7.07 -0.47
N THR A 182 -11.55 -7.69 -0.81
CA THR A 182 -12.00 -8.93 -0.17
C THR A 182 -12.37 -9.99 -1.21
N ASP A 183 -12.37 -11.25 -0.80
CA ASP A 183 -12.88 -12.39 -1.60
C ASP A 183 -14.40 -12.58 -1.47
N ALA A 184 -15.11 -11.64 -0.87
CA ALA A 184 -16.57 -11.66 -0.79
C ALA A 184 -17.19 -11.70 -2.20
N ALA A 185 -18.22 -12.51 -2.36
CA ALA A 185 -18.98 -12.63 -3.63
C ALA A 185 -18.13 -12.98 -4.86
N GLY A 186 -17.03 -13.69 -4.68
CA GLY A 186 -16.22 -14.20 -5.79
C GLY A 186 -15.15 -13.24 -6.34
N GLY A 187 -14.66 -12.31 -5.51
CA GLY A 187 -13.54 -11.43 -5.82
C GLY A 187 -13.94 -10.01 -6.22
N TYR A 188 -12.97 -9.09 -6.27
CA TYR A 188 -13.10 -7.65 -6.58
C TYR A 188 -14.21 -6.92 -5.81
N SER A 189 -14.35 -7.25 -4.54
CA SER A 189 -15.23 -6.54 -3.62
C SER A 189 -14.37 -5.62 -2.76
N PHE A 190 -14.71 -4.34 -2.76
CA PHE A 190 -14.00 -3.33 -2.00
C PHE A 190 -14.86 -2.77 -0.87
N LYS A 191 -14.22 -2.45 0.23
CA LYS A 191 -14.87 -1.81 1.39
C LYS A 191 -14.00 -0.68 1.91
N ILE A 192 -14.66 0.33 2.46
CA ILE A 192 -14.00 1.43 3.15
C ILE A 192 -14.20 1.25 4.65
N LEU A 193 -13.12 1.37 5.40
CA LEU A 193 -13.12 1.34 6.85
C LEU A 193 -12.64 2.69 7.38
N ASP A 194 -13.17 3.09 8.53
CA ASP A 194 -12.58 4.20 9.27
C ASP A 194 -11.22 3.84 9.90
N SER A 195 -10.54 4.82 10.48
CA SER A 195 -9.25 4.62 11.16
C SER A 195 -9.31 3.68 12.39
N SER A 196 -10.51 3.30 12.82
CA SER A 196 -10.77 2.29 13.87
C SER A 196 -11.14 0.91 13.29
N PHE A 197 -10.96 0.71 12.00
CA PHE A 197 -11.28 -0.51 11.25
C PHE A 197 -12.77 -0.89 11.26
N GLN A 198 -13.67 0.08 11.45
CA GLN A 198 -15.11 -0.15 11.28
C GLN A 198 -15.49 0.06 9.81
N ILE A 199 -16.25 -0.88 9.22
CA ILE A 199 -16.75 -0.73 7.86
C ILE A 199 -17.72 0.43 7.83
N ILE A 200 -17.41 1.48 7.07
CA ILE A 200 -18.23 2.66 6.88
C ILE A 200 -18.92 2.70 5.53
N GLU A 201 -18.36 2.01 4.52
CA GLU A 201 -18.99 1.85 3.23
C GLU A 201 -18.63 0.50 2.59
N ASP A 202 -19.64 -0.18 2.05
CA ASP A 202 -19.46 -1.34 1.19
C ASP A 202 -19.60 -0.88 -0.28
N LEU A 203 -18.48 -0.86 -1.00
CA LEU A 203 -18.47 -0.48 -2.41
C LEU A 203 -19.02 -1.60 -3.30
N GLY A 204 -19.12 -2.80 -2.75
CA GLY A 204 -19.59 -3.99 -3.46
C GLY A 204 -18.61 -4.49 -4.51
N GLN A 205 -19.10 -5.33 -5.39
CA GLN A 205 -18.34 -5.85 -6.52
C GLN A 205 -18.42 -4.88 -7.69
N TYR A 206 -17.29 -4.48 -8.22
CA TYR A 206 -17.27 -3.55 -9.35
C TYR A 206 -17.60 -4.27 -10.66
N ALA A 207 -18.40 -3.59 -11.49
CA ALA A 207 -18.68 -4.03 -12.85
C ALA A 207 -17.41 -3.85 -13.73
N GLY A 208 -17.27 -4.70 -14.75
CA GLY A 208 -16.11 -4.66 -15.62
C GLY A 208 -14.87 -5.25 -14.94
N THR A 209 -15.03 -6.43 -14.37
CA THR A 209 -13.93 -7.17 -13.73
C THR A 209 -12.79 -7.30 -14.68
N ALA A 210 -11.67 -6.88 -14.19
CA ALA A 210 -10.42 -6.92 -14.89
C ALA A 210 -9.95 -8.35 -15.18
N LYS A 211 -9.00 -8.42 -16.05
CA LYS A 211 -8.22 -9.61 -16.30
C LYS A 211 -7.27 -9.86 -15.14
N GLY A 212 -6.87 -11.10 -14.95
CA GLY A 212 -6.06 -11.56 -13.84
C GLY A 212 -6.83 -12.53 -12.96
N GLU A 213 -6.14 -13.44 -12.35
CA GLU A 213 -6.76 -14.61 -11.70
C GLU A 213 -6.44 -14.68 -10.21
N ASN A 214 -5.37 -14.07 -9.78
CA ASN A 214 -4.91 -14.09 -8.40
C ASN A 214 -4.72 -12.66 -7.90
N PHE A 215 -5.46 -12.30 -6.85
CA PHE A 215 -5.50 -10.95 -6.34
C PHE A 215 -4.55 -10.83 -5.16
N GLN A 216 -3.57 -9.98 -5.36
CA GLN A 216 -2.63 -9.59 -4.33
C GLN A 216 -3.05 -8.22 -3.77
N ASP A 217 -2.13 -7.47 -3.24
CA ASP A 217 -2.34 -6.19 -2.59
C ASP A 217 -2.93 -5.12 -3.51
N LEU A 218 -3.31 -4.02 -2.93
CA LEU A 218 -3.81 -2.82 -3.60
C LEU A 218 -3.09 -1.57 -3.06
N CYS A 219 -3.19 -0.48 -3.82
CA CYS A 219 -2.91 0.84 -3.28
C CYS A 219 -4.03 1.83 -3.63
N VAL A 220 -4.14 2.90 -2.85
CA VAL A 220 -5.15 3.95 -3.02
C VAL A 220 -4.49 5.28 -3.33
N SER A 221 -5.05 5.99 -4.29
CA SER A 221 -4.58 7.31 -4.67
C SER A 221 -5.76 8.19 -5.07
N GLY A 222 -6.17 9.11 -4.19
CA GLY A 222 -7.34 9.96 -4.39
C GLY A 222 -8.65 9.17 -4.57
N ASP A 223 -9.30 9.31 -5.73
CA ASP A 223 -10.51 8.57 -6.07
C ASP A 223 -10.25 7.14 -6.61
N TYR A 224 -9.00 6.68 -6.63
CA TYR A 224 -8.66 5.45 -7.33
C TYR A 224 -8.11 4.37 -6.41
N ILE A 225 -8.62 3.16 -6.61
CA ILE A 225 -8.06 1.91 -6.10
C ILE A 225 -7.27 1.28 -7.24
N ILE A 226 -6.01 0.96 -7.00
CA ILE A 226 -5.13 0.33 -7.96
C ILE A 226 -4.78 -1.05 -7.42
N ASN A 227 -5.03 -2.10 -8.17
CA ASN A 227 -4.65 -3.45 -7.78
C ASN A 227 -3.82 -4.15 -8.85
N PHE A 228 -3.13 -5.19 -8.43
CA PHE A 228 -2.10 -5.87 -9.19
C PHE A 228 -2.40 -7.38 -9.28
N PRO A 229 -3.42 -7.78 -10.06
CA PRO A 229 -3.74 -9.20 -10.21
C PRO A 229 -2.68 -9.92 -11.03
N LEU A 230 -2.23 -11.04 -10.50
CA LEU A 230 -1.27 -11.91 -11.16
C LEU A 230 -1.93 -12.71 -12.30
N THR A 231 -1.15 -13.09 -13.28
CA THR A 231 -1.55 -14.11 -14.25
C THR A 231 -0.83 -15.42 -13.94
N LEU A 232 -1.56 -16.54 -13.93
CA LEU A 232 -0.97 -17.86 -13.78
C LEU A 232 -0.44 -18.39 -15.09
N ASN A 233 -0.47 -17.61 -16.16
CA ASN A 233 -0.11 -18.04 -17.50
C ASN A 233 1.32 -17.58 -17.83
N MET A 234 2.26 -18.48 -17.71
CA MET A 234 3.69 -18.27 -17.99
C MET A 234 3.92 -17.57 -19.33
N GLY A 235 4.62 -16.44 -19.30
CA GLY A 235 4.97 -15.65 -20.48
C GLY A 235 3.94 -14.58 -20.88
N ILE A 236 2.90 -14.40 -20.09
CA ILE A 236 1.98 -13.27 -20.18
C ILE A 236 2.24 -12.39 -18.95
N GLY A 237 2.47 -11.10 -19.15
CA GLY A 237 2.68 -10.16 -18.04
C GLY A 237 1.43 -9.99 -17.19
N ASP A 238 1.63 -9.60 -15.94
CA ASP A 238 0.56 -9.31 -15.00
C ASP A 238 -0.19 -8.04 -15.37
N TYR A 239 -1.28 -7.76 -14.65
CA TYR A 239 -2.13 -6.61 -14.93
C TYR A 239 -2.03 -5.57 -13.81
N ILE A 240 -2.24 -4.31 -14.19
CA ILE A 240 -2.58 -3.22 -13.28
C ILE A 240 -3.99 -2.77 -13.63
N ASN A 241 -4.84 -2.70 -12.62
CA ASN A 241 -6.21 -2.25 -12.78
C ASN A 241 -6.45 -1.03 -11.90
N MET A 242 -7.16 -0.06 -12.45
CA MET A 242 -7.54 1.14 -11.72
C MET A 242 -9.06 1.27 -11.67
N TYR A 243 -9.59 1.35 -10.47
CA TYR A 243 -11.02 1.51 -10.18
C TYR A 243 -11.30 2.87 -9.60
N SER A 244 -12.38 3.51 -10.02
CA SER A 244 -12.84 4.75 -9.39
C SER A 244 -13.77 4.43 -8.23
N ILE A 245 -13.47 4.97 -7.05
CA ILE A 245 -14.30 4.84 -5.84
C ILE A 245 -15.65 5.52 -6.06
N SER A 246 -15.66 6.75 -6.56
CA SER A 246 -16.88 7.54 -6.75
C SER A 246 -17.79 6.99 -7.85
N ARG A 247 -17.21 6.45 -8.94
CA ARG A 247 -17.95 5.90 -10.08
C ARG A 247 -18.27 4.42 -9.94
N LYS A 248 -17.63 3.73 -8.98
CA LYS A 248 -17.77 2.28 -8.72
C LYS A 248 -17.60 1.43 -9.98
N THR A 249 -16.51 1.70 -10.72
CA THR A 249 -16.22 1.00 -11.98
C THR A 249 -14.72 0.95 -12.26
N LEU A 250 -14.30 -0.08 -13.02
CA LEU A 250 -12.97 -0.12 -13.65
C LEU A 250 -12.86 1.03 -14.64
N VAL A 251 -11.79 1.80 -14.56
CA VAL A 251 -11.58 2.99 -15.40
C VAL A 251 -10.34 2.88 -16.28
N SER A 252 -9.35 2.09 -15.87
CA SER A 252 -8.15 1.83 -16.65
C SER A 252 -7.61 0.44 -16.36
N GLU A 253 -6.98 -0.16 -17.37
CA GLU A 253 -6.32 -1.46 -17.27
C GLU A 253 -5.07 -1.41 -18.14
N ALA A 254 -3.95 -1.91 -17.62
CA ALA A 254 -2.74 -2.11 -18.39
C ALA A 254 -2.19 -3.51 -18.15
N GLN A 255 -1.64 -4.11 -19.20
CA GLN A 255 -0.85 -5.33 -19.09
C GLN A 255 0.62 -4.96 -19.04
N LEU A 256 1.32 -5.53 -18.07
CA LEU A 256 2.77 -5.39 -17.92
C LEU A 256 3.50 -6.32 -18.90
N ASP A 257 4.74 -6.06 -19.12
CA ASP A 257 5.65 -6.93 -19.89
C ASP A 257 6.47 -7.88 -19.00
N PHE A 258 6.14 -7.93 -17.69
CA PHE A 258 6.73 -8.81 -16.69
C PHE A 258 5.66 -9.37 -15.75
N GLN A 259 6.04 -10.34 -14.93
CA GLN A 259 5.19 -10.94 -13.88
C GLN A 259 5.76 -10.59 -12.51
N PHE A 260 4.90 -10.24 -11.57
CA PHE A 260 5.31 -9.91 -10.19
C PHE A 260 5.91 -11.14 -9.48
N GLU A 261 5.35 -12.32 -9.67
CA GLU A 261 5.88 -13.58 -9.07
C GLU A 261 7.26 -13.99 -9.61
N ASN A 262 7.71 -13.42 -10.72
CA ASN A 262 9.04 -13.66 -11.25
C ASN A 262 10.07 -12.62 -10.81
N VAL A 263 9.67 -11.66 -10.01
CA VAL A 263 10.50 -10.58 -9.48
C VAL A 263 10.84 -10.85 -7.99
N VAL A 264 10.73 -12.09 -7.58
CA VAL A 264 11.02 -12.56 -6.22
C VAL A 264 12.42 -13.18 -6.20
#